data_b17f2f905e91f298e1baabfd76b9bd23
#
_entry.id   b17f2f905e91f298e1baabfd76b9bd23
#
_cell.length_a   1.000
_cell.length_b   1.000
_cell.length_c   1.000
_cell.angle_alpha   90.00
_cell.angle_beta   90.00
_cell.angle_gamma   90.00
#
_symmetry.space_group_name_H-M   'P 1'
#
loop_
_entity.id
_entity.type
_entity.pdbx_description
1 polymer ?
#
loop_
_entity_poly.entity_id
_entity_poly.type
_entity_poly.pdbx_seq_one_letter_code
_entity_poly.pdbx_strand_id
1 'polypeptide(L)'
;DGEITSFFPIFGTNHKFNGFMDYFYVGNHANSVGLQDIYAKAVIKTGKSSSLLAKLHYFSAAEDIAGTDDNYLGTELDLVFTQKILPYATLKIGYSQMFAGDSMEVLKGVTNPSGLQNWGWAMLVVKPNFLKWSPKPQQ
;
A
#
# COMPACT_ATOMS: atom_id res chain seq x y z
N ASP A 1 30.17 13.25 6.64
CA ASP A 1 29.73 12.58 7.88
C ASP A 1 28.93 11.36 7.48
N GLY A 2 29.43 10.15 7.78
CA GLY A 2 28.81 8.88 7.40
C GLY A 2 27.67 8.43 8.34
N GLU A 3 26.95 9.36 8.94
CA GLU A 3 25.88 9.07 9.89
C GLU A 3 24.55 8.94 9.17
N ILE A 4 23.94 7.77 9.27
CA ILE A 4 22.60 7.52 8.72
C ILE A 4 21.58 8.05 9.73
N THR A 5 20.94 9.18 9.41
CA THR A 5 19.92 9.83 10.26
C THR A 5 18.50 9.52 9.81
N SER A 6 18.31 8.68 8.79
CA SER A 6 17.00 8.32 8.28
C SER A 6 16.20 7.45 9.25
N PHE A 7 14.89 7.71 9.35
CA PHE A 7 13.98 6.83 10.08
C PHE A 7 13.88 5.48 9.39
N PHE A 8 14.19 4.41 10.13
CA PHE A 8 14.09 3.04 9.64
C PHE A 8 12.99 2.29 10.42
N PRO A 9 11.84 2.00 9.83
CA PRO A 9 10.76 1.28 10.50
C PRO A 9 11.14 -0.18 10.74
N ILE A 10 11.30 -0.58 12.01
CA ILE A 10 11.67 -1.95 12.40
C ILE A 10 10.56 -2.95 12.07
N PHE A 11 9.30 -2.51 12.13
CA PHE A 11 8.11 -3.34 11.88
C PHE A 11 7.39 -2.87 10.62
N GLY A 12 8.04 -3.03 9.47
CA GLY A 12 7.41 -2.82 8.16
C GLY A 12 6.40 -3.92 7.85
N THR A 13 5.37 -3.59 7.07
CA THR A 13 4.42 -4.57 6.53
C THR A 13 4.12 -4.22 5.08
N ASN A 14 4.06 -5.24 4.23
CA ASN A 14 3.79 -5.10 2.81
C ASN A 14 2.30 -4.80 2.54
N HIS A 15 2.00 -4.21 1.39
CA HIS A 15 0.66 -3.93 0.87
C HIS A 15 -0.23 -3.15 1.83
N LYS A 16 0.35 -2.18 2.56
CA LYS A 16 -0.40 -1.42 3.57
C LYS A 16 -0.02 0.05 3.66
N PHE A 17 1.26 0.33 3.87
CA PHE A 17 1.80 1.68 3.95
C PHE A 17 2.56 2.00 2.66
N ASN A 18 2.68 3.28 2.31
CA ASN A 18 3.42 3.76 1.16
C ASN A 18 3.02 3.06 -0.16
N GLY A 19 1.71 2.92 -0.37
CA GLY A 19 1.12 2.21 -1.51
C GLY A 19 1.00 0.69 -1.33
N PHE A 20 0.18 0.04 -2.14
CA PHE A 20 -0.02 -1.41 -2.08
C PHE A 20 0.92 -2.17 -3.03
N MET A 21 1.55 -1.48 -3.97
CA MET A 21 2.52 -2.07 -4.91
C MET A 21 3.92 -2.24 -4.31
N ASP A 22 4.15 -1.75 -3.07
CA ASP A 22 5.39 -1.91 -2.31
C ASP A 22 6.66 -1.37 -3.01
N TYR A 23 6.55 -0.35 -3.84
CA TYR A 23 7.72 0.28 -4.45
C TYR A 23 8.63 0.97 -3.42
N PHE A 24 8.08 1.34 -2.26
CA PHE A 24 8.75 2.14 -1.22
C PHE A 24 8.66 1.49 0.16
N TYR A 25 8.70 0.17 0.23
CA TYR A 25 8.78 -0.49 1.53
C TYR A 25 10.24 -0.61 2.02
N VAL A 26 10.42 -0.93 3.29
CA VAL A 26 11.75 -0.99 3.95
C VAL A 26 12.77 -1.84 3.19
N GLY A 27 12.35 -2.96 2.60
CA GLY A 27 13.26 -3.88 1.92
C GLY A 27 13.79 -3.38 0.58
N ASN A 28 13.15 -2.38 -0.06
CA ASN A 28 13.56 -1.89 -1.37
C ASN A 28 13.82 -0.39 -1.45
N HIS A 29 13.66 0.34 -0.33
CA HIS A 29 13.90 1.79 -0.27
C HIS A 29 14.77 2.20 0.93
N ALA A 30 15.34 1.24 1.67
CA ALA A 30 16.28 1.50 2.75
C ALA A 30 17.59 2.11 2.22
N ASN A 31 18.18 3.01 3.00
CA ASN A 31 19.42 3.73 2.65
C ASN A 31 19.33 4.50 1.32
N SER A 32 18.15 5.01 1.01
CA SER A 32 17.84 5.77 -0.19
C SER A 32 17.60 7.25 0.17
N VAL A 33 17.05 8.03 -0.76
CA VAL A 33 16.79 9.47 -0.67
C VAL A 33 15.64 9.85 0.27
N GLY A 34 15.18 8.94 1.10
CA GLY A 34 13.98 9.13 1.90
C GLY A 34 12.70 9.15 1.07
N LEU A 35 11.55 9.23 1.74
CA LEU A 35 10.25 9.22 1.10
C LEU A 35 9.31 10.22 1.77
N GLN A 36 8.68 11.05 0.97
CA GLN A 36 7.47 11.79 1.33
C GLN A 36 6.27 11.11 0.67
N ASP A 37 5.31 10.67 1.48
CA ASP A 37 4.07 10.04 1.04
C ASP A 37 2.88 10.90 1.48
N ILE A 38 2.28 11.62 0.53
CA ILE A 38 1.07 12.40 0.76
C ILE A 38 -0.08 11.61 0.16
N TYR A 39 -1.05 11.22 0.98
CA TYR A 39 -2.15 10.39 0.49
C TYR A 39 -3.54 10.87 0.91
N ALA A 40 -4.51 10.57 0.07
CA ALA A 40 -5.92 10.68 0.36
C ALA A 40 -6.58 9.30 0.34
N LYS A 41 -7.53 9.07 1.25
CA LYS A 41 -8.24 7.80 1.36
C LYS A 41 -9.75 8.05 1.49
N ALA A 42 -10.54 7.33 0.71
CA ALA A 42 -11.99 7.29 0.79
C ALA A 42 -12.49 5.85 0.94
N VAL A 43 -13.55 5.66 1.72
CA VAL A 43 -14.28 4.39 1.82
C VAL A 43 -15.74 4.66 1.55
N ILE A 44 -16.25 4.07 0.49
CA ILE A 44 -17.61 4.26 0.01
C ILE A 44 -18.39 2.96 0.25
N LYS A 45 -19.53 3.03 0.94
CA LYS A 45 -20.44 1.90 1.04
C LYS A 45 -21.17 1.72 -0.30
N THR A 46 -20.95 0.58 -0.96
CA THR A 46 -21.58 0.25 -2.26
C THR A 46 -22.83 -0.62 -2.09
N GLY A 47 -23.10 -1.09 -0.86
CA GLY A 47 -24.27 -1.88 -0.52
C GLY A 47 -24.32 -2.19 0.98
N LYS A 48 -25.29 -3.02 1.40
CA LYS A 48 -25.47 -3.41 2.82
C LYS A 48 -24.28 -4.20 3.36
N SER A 49 -23.59 -4.94 2.51
CA SER A 49 -22.49 -5.84 2.87
C SER A 49 -21.23 -5.61 2.02
N SER A 50 -21.18 -4.50 1.29
CA SER A 50 -20.07 -4.19 0.38
C SER A 50 -19.57 -2.76 0.55
N SER A 51 -18.29 -2.57 0.25
CA SER A 51 -17.63 -1.28 0.24
C SER A 51 -16.50 -1.25 -0.79
N LEU A 52 -16.22 -0.06 -1.28
CA LEU A 52 -15.04 0.25 -2.10
C LEU A 52 -14.14 1.19 -1.30
N LEU A 53 -12.89 0.80 -1.13
CA LEU A 53 -11.81 1.67 -0.68
C LEU A 53 -11.10 2.20 -1.92
N ALA A 54 -10.87 3.50 -1.96
CA ALA A 54 -9.96 4.15 -2.89
C ALA A 54 -8.89 4.91 -2.11
N LYS A 55 -7.64 4.80 -2.52
CA LYS A 55 -6.50 5.46 -1.93
C LYS A 55 -5.64 6.02 -3.04
N LEU A 56 -5.23 7.27 -2.94
CA LEU A 56 -4.34 7.92 -3.88
C LEU A 56 -3.13 8.41 -3.13
N HIS A 57 -1.96 8.00 -3.56
CA HIS A 57 -0.68 8.41 -3.03
C HIS A 57 0.05 9.31 -4.02
N TYR A 58 0.70 10.34 -3.52
CA TYR A 58 1.69 11.14 -4.20
C TYR A 58 3.03 10.92 -3.51
N PHE A 59 4.00 10.38 -4.26
CA PHE A 59 5.32 10.07 -3.74
C PHE A 59 6.36 11.05 -4.25
N SER A 60 7.20 11.53 -3.35
CA SER A 60 8.39 12.32 -3.70
C SER A 60 9.58 11.93 -2.81
N ALA A 61 10.78 12.12 -3.31
CA ALA A 61 12.00 11.98 -2.52
C ALA A 61 12.08 13.11 -1.49
N ALA A 62 12.65 12.81 -0.32
CA ALA A 62 12.90 13.79 0.72
C ALA A 62 14.25 14.52 0.51
N GLU A 63 15.15 13.92 -0.26
CA GLU A 63 16.49 14.42 -0.61
C GLU A 63 16.66 14.42 -2.13
N ASP A 64 17.66 15.13 -2.61
CA ASP A 64 17.98 15.20 -4.04
C ASP A 64 18.39 13.83 -4.60
N ILE A 65 17.93 13.53 -5.80
CA ILE A 65 18.25 12.29 -6.50
C ILE A 65 19.39 12.57 -7.47
N ALA A 66 20.52 11.87 -7.34
CA ALA A 66 21.63 12.01 -8.25
C ALA A 66 21.22 11.61 -9.68
N GLY A 67 21.37 12.54 -10.63
CA GLY A 67 21.06 12.32 -12.03
C GLY A 67 19.70 12.86 -12.50
N THR A 68 18.97 13.54 -11.62
CA THR A 68 17.74 14.28 -11.95
C THR A 68 17.59 15.51 -11.07
N ASP A 69 16.91 16.54 -11.56
CA ASP A 69 16.59 17.76 -10.81
C ASP A 69 15.14 17.71 -10.24
N ASP A 70 14.41 16.61 -10.46
CA ASP A 70 13.04 16.43 -10.02
C ASP A 70 12.96 15.38 -8.90
N ASN A 71 12.24 15.70 -7.82
CA ASN A 71 12.03 14.83 -6.69
C ASN A 71 10.72 14.03 -6.78
N TYR A 72 9.88 14.24 -7.78
CA TYR A 72 8.64 13.49 -7.95
C TYR A 72 8.92 12.04 -8.37
N LEU A 73 8.46 11.10 -7.54
CA LEU A 73 8.66 9.67 -7.78
C LEU A 73 7.49 9.02 -8.48
N GLY A 74 6.27 9.50 -8.25
CA GLY A 74 5.09 8.95 -8.91
C GLY A 74 3.81 9.09 -8.11
N THR A 75 2.73 8.59 -8.70
CA THR A 75 1.40 8.55 -8.09
C THR A 75 0.86 7.13 -8.16
N GLU A 76 0.39 6.59 -7.04
CA GLU A 76 -0.23 5.26 -6.98
C GLU A 76 -1.71 5.37 -6.61
N LEU A 77 -2.55 4.70 -7.39
CA LEU A 77 -3.96 4.52 -7.11
C LEU A 77 -4.21 3.10 -6.64
N ASP A 78 -4.76 2.95 -5.44
CA ASP A 78 -5.19 1.69 -4.86
C ASP A 78 -6.70 1.61 -4.75
N LEU A 79 -7.28 0.52 -5.23
CA LEU A 79 -8.70 0.22 -5.14
C LEU A 79 -8.89 -1.14 -4.45
N VAL A 80 -9.79 -1.23 -3.47
CA VAL A 80 -10.17 -2.50 -2.84
C VAL A 80 -11.67 -2.59 -2.71
N PHE A 81 -12.26 -3.50 -3.45
CA PHE A 81 -13.65 -3.90 -3.27
C PHE A 81 -13.74 -4.99 -2.20
N THR A 82 -14.60 -4.79 -1.22
CA THR A 82 -14.86 -5.72 -0.12
C THR A 82 -16.32 -6.14 -0.12
N GLN A 83 -16.57 -7.45 -0.14
CA GLN A 83 -17.90 -8.05 -0.07
C GLN A 83 -17.96 -9.07 1.07
N LYS A 84 -18.80 -8.83 2.06
CA LYS A 84 -19.16 -9.84 3.07
C LYS A 84 -20.12 -10.84 2.43
N ILE A 85 -19.66 -12.09 2.27
CA ILE A 85 -20.43 -13.18 1.64
C ILE A 85 -21.24 -13.94 2.70
N LEU A 86 -20.59 -14.23 3.84
CA LEU A 86 -21.19 -14.93 4.99
C LEU A 86 -20.82 -14.18 6.28
N PRO A 87 -21.48 -14.44 7.41
CA PRO A 87 -21.14 -13.82 8.69
C PRO A 87 -19.65 -13.99 9.07
N TYR A 88 -19.03 -15.05 8.58
CA TYR A 88 -17.63 -15.43 8.86
C TYR A 88 -16.72 -15.41 7.63
N ALA A 89 -17.24 -15.02 6.43
CA ALA A 89 -16.46 -15.02 5.19
C ALA A 89 -16.61 -13.69 4.43
N THR A 90 -15.47 -13.14 4.02
CA THR A 90 -15.39 -11.88 3.29
C THR A 90 -14.46 -12.05 2.08
N LEU A 91 -14.94 -11.70 0.90
CA LEU A 91 -14.14 -11.59 -0.32
C LEU A 91 -13.60 -10.17 -0.43
N LYS A 92 -12.33 -10.04 -0.80
CA LYS A 92 -11.70 -8.79 -1.18
C LYS A 92 -11.07 -8.94 -2.55
N ILE A 93 -11.23 -7.94 -3.40
CA ILE A 93 -10.59 -7.84 -4.71
C ILE A 93 -9.91 -6.48 -4.75
N GLY A 94 -8.61 -6.47 -5.03
CA GLY A 94 -7.82 -5.27 -5.10
C GLY A 94 -7.19 -5.07 -6.47
N TYR A 95 -6.99 -3.80 -6.81
CA TYR A 95 -6.25 -3.34 -7.98
C TYR A 95 -5.44 -2.12 -7.60
N SER A 96 -4.19 -2.09 -8.02
CA SER A 96 -3.30 -0.96 -7.86
C SER A 96 -2.66 -0.58 -9.18
N GLN A 97 -2.48 0.72 -9.41
CA GLN A 97 -1.84 1.28 -10.58
C GLN A 97 -0.82 2.31 -10.16
N MET A 98 0.43 2.13 -10.58
CA MET A 98 1.50 3.11 -10.42
C MET A 98 1.67 3.93 -11.71
N PHE A 99 1.76 5.23 -11.57
CA PHE A 99 2.16 6.20 -12.57
C PHE A 99 3.52 6.74 -12.14
N ALA A 100 4.59 6.07 -12.56
CA ALA A 100 5.94 6.43 -12.18
C ALA A 100 6.38 7.73 -12.85
N GLY A 101 7.12 8.57 -12.13
CA GLY A 101 7.84 9.70 -12.69
C GLY A 101 9.23 9.28 -13.19
N ASP A 102 9.85 10.09 -14.05
CA ASP A 102 11.19 9.84 -14.58
C ASP A 102 12.24 9.70 -13.48
N SER A 103 12.10 10.44 -12.40
CA SER A 103 12.98 10.36 -11.22
C SER A 103 12.93 9.03 -10.50
N MET A 104 11.78 8.35 -10.51
CA MET A 104 11.67 6.99 -9.98
C MET A 104 12.47 5.99 -10.81
N GLU A 105 12.47 6.15 -12.14
CA GLU A 105 13.24 5.30 -13.04
C GLU A 105 14.74 5.44 -12.78
N VAL A 106 15.22 6.69 -12.64
CA VAL A 106 16.60 6.98 -12.26
C VAL A 106 16.94 6.35 -10.90
N LEU A 107 16.10 6.57 -9.89
CA LEU A 107 16.32 6.07 -8.53
C LEU A 107 16.34 4.54 -8.45
N LYS A 108 15.50 3.87 -9.23
CA LYS A 108 15.42 2.39 -9.27
C LYS A 108 16.33 1.75 -10.30
N GLY A 109 17.09 2.54 -11.07
CA GLY A 109 18.04 2.05 -12.08
C GLY A 109 17.37 1.33 -13.24
N VAL A 110 16.17 1.75 -13.64
CA VAL A 110 15.40 1.14 -14.72
C VAL A 110 15.81 1.78 -16.05
N THR A 111 16.30 0.98 -17.00
CA THR A 111 16.76 1.49 -18.31
C THR A 111 15.74 1.37 -19.44
N ASN A 112 14.67 0.61 -19.24
CA ASN A 112 13.60 0.44 -20.23
C ASN A 112 12.27 0.15 -19.51
N PRO A 113 11.62 1.18 -18.96
CA PRO A 113 10.44 0.98 -18.14
C PRO A 113 9.28 0.44 -18.97
N SER A 114 8.54 -0.50 -18.41
CA SER A 114 7.24 -0.92 -18.94
C SER A 114 6.25 0.23 -18.73
N GLY A 115 5.54 0.65 -19.77
CA GLY A 115 4.53 1.71 -19.67
C GLY A 115 3.30 1.34 -18.81
N LEU A 116 3.19 0.10 -18.36
CA LEU A 116 2.08 -0.40 -17.56
C LEU A 116 2.57 -1.06 -16.28
N GLN A 117 2.37 -0.38 -15.14
CA GLN A 117 2.76 -0.85 -13.82
C GLN A 117 1.50 -1.02 -12.97
N ASN A 118 0.95 -2.24 -12.97
CA ASN A 118 -0.24 -2.54 -12.21
C ASN A 118 -0.15 -3.88 -11.47
N TRP A 119 -1.00 -4.03 -10.47
CA TRP A 119 -1.11 -5.24 -9.68
C TRP A 119 -2.57 -5.50 -9.31
N GLY A 120 -2.99 -6.76 -9.43
CA GLY A 120 -4.33 -7.18 -9.08
C GLY A 120 -4.30 -8.43 -8.20
N TRP A 121 -5.22 -8.51 -7.22
CA TRP A 121 -5.30 -9.63 -6.30
C TRP A 121 -6.73 -9.92 -5.85
N ALA A 122 -6.96 -11.14 -5.40
CA ALA A 122 -8.18 -11.55 -4.73
C ALA A 122 -7.85 -12.30 -3.44
N MET A 123 -8.61 -12.04 -2.38
CA MET A 123 -8.42 -12.63 -1.06
C MET A 123 -9.76 -13.06 -0.47
N LEU A 124 -9.85 -14.31 -0.01
CA LEU A 124 -10.95 -14.79 0.80
C LEU A 124 -10.51 -14.84 2.27
N VAL A 125 -11.15 -14.04 3.11
CA VAL A 125 -10.90 -14.01 4.56
C VAL A 125 -11.98 -14.82 5.25
N VAL A 126 -11.59 -15.91 5.94
CA VAL A 126 -12.51 -16.78 6.69
C VAL A 126 -12.14 -16.70 8.16
N LYS A 127 -13.09 -16.27 9.00
CA LYS A 127 -12.94 -16.11 10.46
C LYS A 127 -14.06 -16.85 11.18
N PRO A 128 -14.03 -18.19 11.22
CA PRO A 128 -15.05 -18.96 11.93
C PRO A 128 -14.90 -18.78 13.44
N ASN A 129 -16.02 -18.85 14.14
CA ASN A 129 -16.02 -18.88 15.60
C ASN A 129 -16.04 -20.34 16.07
N PHE A 130 -14.90 -20.86 16.49
CA PHE A 130 -14.75 -22.27 16.91
C PHE A 130 -15.29 -22.55 18.31
N LEU A 131 -15.41 -21.54 19.18
CA LEU A 131 -15.86 -21.73 20.56
C LEU A 131 -16.76 -20.56 20.97
N LYS A 132 -18.02 -20.88 21.34
CA LYS A 132 -18.91 -19.97 22.06
C LYS A 132 -19.07 -20.48 23.48
N TRP A 133 -18.39 -19.86 24.42
CA TRP A 133 -18.59 -20.13 25.83
C TRP A 133 -19.39 -18.99 26.46
N SER A 134 -20.49 -19.32 27.15
CA SER A 134 -21.27 -18.38 27.94
C SER A 134 -21.26 -18.88 29.39
N PRO A 135 -20.86 -18.07 30.38
CA PRO A 135 -20.99 -18.47 31.80
C PRO A 135 -22.46 -18.72 32.10
N LYS A 136 -22.74 -19.82 32.83
CA LYS A 136 -24.08 -20.05 33.34
C LYS A 136 -24.39 -18.96 34.38
N PRO A 137 -25.60 -18.38 34.40
CA PRO A 137 -26.00 -17.51 35.50
C PRO A 137 -25.84 -18.26 36.82
N GLN A 138 -25.15 -17.68 37.77
CA GLN A 138 -25.15 -18.20 39.15
C GLN A 138 -26.58 -18.03 39.70
N GLN A 139 -27.21 -19.12 40.10
CA GLN A 139 -28.49 -19.12 40.81
C GLN A 139 -28.27 -18.68 42.26
#